data_26a2b268a4db1c6e8742fe1e7fe69562
#
_entry.id   26a2b268a4db1c6e8742fe1e7fe69562
#
_cell.length_a   1.000
_cell.length_b   1.000
_cell.length_c   1.000
_cell.angle_alpha   90.00
_cell.angle_beta   90.00
_cell.angle_gamma   90.00
#
_symmetry.space_group_name_H-M   'P 1'
#
loop_
_entity.id
_entity.type
_entity.pdbx_description
1 polymer ?
#
loop_
_entity_poly.entity_id
_entity_poly.type
_entity_poly.pdbx_seq_one_letter_code
_entity_poly.pdbx_strand_id
1 'polypeptide(L)'
;MTEHTTDRTVLHHIADLVAEEKKLYAKNGVSDDEKARLDKINIELDQAWDLLRQRRALREFGRNPDAAETRPAKVVENYKG
;
A
#
# COMPACT_ATOMS: atom_id res chain seq x y z
N MET A 1 19.69 -0.59 13.04
CA MET A 1 18.84 -1.78 13.03
C MET A 1 17.97 -1.79 11.80
N THR A 2 18.07 -2.84 11.02
CA THR A 2 17.32 -2.91 9.78
C THR A 2 15.90 -3.33 10.11
N GLU A 3 14.94 -2.56 9.64
CA GLU A 3 13.55 -2.94 9.80
C GLU A 3 13.23 -4.07 8.84
N HIS A 4 12.70 -5.13 9.39
CA HIS A 4 12.20 -6.21 8.58
C HIS A 4 10.80 -5.90 8.12
N THR A 5 10.59 -5.96 6.81
CA THR A 5 9.25 -5.88 6.26
C THR A 5 8.56 -7.21 6.55
N THR A 6 7.53 -7.16 7.37
CA THR A 6 6.71 -8.33 7.68
C THR A 6 5.29 -8.07 7.21
N ASP A 7 4.48 -9.13 7.13
CA ASP A 7 3.06 -8.96 6.82
C ASP A 7 2.40 -7.99 7.79
N ARG A 8 2.80 -8.08 9.06
CA ARG A 8 2.27 -7.21 10.10
C ARG A 8 2.58 -5.74 9.85
N THR A 9 3.84 -5.43 9.47
CA THR A 9 4.22 -4.04 9.21
C THR A 9 3.51 -3.49 7.98
N VAL A 10 3.33 -4.31 6.94
CA VAL A 10 2.60 -3.91 5.74
C VAL A 10 1.13 -3.64 6.09
N LEU A 11 0.50 -4.53 6.84
CA LEU A 11 -0.89 -4.36 7.27
C LEU A 11 -1.06 -3.13 8.15
N HIS A 12 -0.09 -2.85 9.01
CA HIS A 12 -0.12 -1.66 9.85
C HIS A 12 -0.07 -0.38 9.01
N HIS A 13 0.78 -0.38 8.01
CA HIS A 13 0.90 0.74 7.08
C HIS A 13 -0.42 0.95 6.31
N ILE A 14 -1.02 -0.14 5.86
CA ILE A 14 -2.33 -0.08 5.18
C ILE A 14 -3.38 0.52 6.10
N ALA A 15 -3.40 0.09 7.36
CA ALA A 15 -4.36 0.61 8.34
C ALA A 15 -4.19 2.12 8.56
N ASP A 16 -2.95 2.60 8.62
CA ASP A 16 -2.67 4.02 8.77
C ASP A 16 -3.15 4.82 7.55
N LEU A 17 -2.91 4.28 6.36
CA LEU A 17 -3.36 4.94 5.11
C LEU A 17 -4.87 4.99 5.04
N VAL A 18 -5.54 3.91 5.41
CA VAL A 18 -7.01 3.86 5.41
C VAL A 18 -7.58 4.85 6.41
N ALA A 19 -6.96 4.97 7.59
CA ALA A 19 -7.39 5.93 8.61
C ALA A 19 -7.28 7.36 8.10
N GLU A 20 -6.19 7.69 7.42
CA GLU A 20 -5.99 9.01 6.85
C GLU A 20 -7.01 9.29 5.74
N GLU A 21 -7.27 8.30 4.91
CA GLU A 21 -8.27 8.40 3.85
C GLU A 21 -9.64 8.73 4.41
N LYS A 22 -10.03 8.02 5.48
CA LYS A 22 -11.33 8.25 6.12
C LYS A 22 -11.44 9.66 6.70
N LYS A 23 -10.37 10.17 7.29
CA LYS A 23 -10.35 11.53 7.81
C LYS A 23 -10.58 12.56 6.71
N LEU A 24 -9.96 12.34 5.56
CA LEU A 24 -10.10 13.27 4.43
C LEU A 24 -11.52 13.23 3.85
N TYR A 25 -12.11 12.05 3.75
CA TYR A 25 -13.47 11.92 3.24
C TYR A 25 -14.53 12.42 4.21
N ALA A 26 -14.22 12.48 5.50
CA ALA A 26 -15.16 12.96 6.50
C ALA A 26 -15.36 14.46 6.46
N LYS A 27 -14.50 15.20 5.78
CA LYS A 27 -14.62 16.64 5.66
C LYS A 27 -15.71 17.04 4.69
N ASN A 28 -16.33 18.18 4.96
CA ASN A 28 -17.31 18.77 4.06
C ASN A 28 -16.59 19.55 2.96
N GLY A 29 -16.27 18.89 1.90
CA GLY A 29 -15.54 19.48 0.81
C GLY A 29 -14.04 19.21 0.94
N VAL A 30 -13.44 18.85 -0.16
CA VAL A 30 -12.04 18.47 -0.22
C VAL A 30 -11.31 19.47 -1.10
N SER A 31 -10.26 20.09 -0.55
CA SER A 31 -9.43 21.03 -1.31
C SER A 31 -8.63 20.28 -2.38
N ASP A 32 -8.03 21.03 -3.31
CA ASP A 32 -7.19 20.43 -4.35
C ASP A 32 -5.99 19.71 -3.74
N ASP A 33 -5.41 20.29 -2.69
CA ASP A 33 -4.29 19.66 -1.99
C ASP A 33 -4.72 18.34 -1.33
N GLU A 34 -5.92 18.32 -0.77
CA GLU A 34 -6.45 17.11 -0.15
C GLU A 34 -6.79 16.04 -1.17
N LYS A 35 -7.26 16.44 -2.35
CA LYS A 35 -7.49 15.50 -3.46
C LYS A 35 -6.18 14.88 -3.90
N ALA A 36 -5.13 15.69 -4.03
CA ALA A 36 -3.81 15.18 -4.38
C ALA A 36 -3.31 14.19 -3.35
N ARG A 37 -3.55 14.48 -2.07
CA ARG A 37 -3.18 13.56 -0.98
C ARG A 37 -3.96 12.25 -1.06
N LEU A 38 -5.26 12.32 -1.36
CA LEU A 38 -6.09 11.13 -1.52
C LEU A 38 -5.60 10.25 -2.67
N ASP A 39 -5.25 10.86 -3.80
CA ASP A 39 -4.71 10.14 -4.93
C ASP A 39 -3.43 9.41 -4.56
N LYS A 40 -2.56 10.09 -3.82
CA LYS A 40 -1.31 9.51 -3.35
C LYS A 40 -1.55 8.35 -2.39
N ILE A 41 -2.50 8.50 -1.48
CA ILE A 41 -2.89 7.44 -0.55
C ILE A 41 -3.37 6.20 -1.31
N ASN A 42 -4.19 6.40 -2.33
CA ASN A 42 -4.70 5.29 -3.13
C ASN A 42 -3.57 4.54 -3.84
N ILE A 43 -2.60 5.27 -4.38
CA ILE A 43 -1.43 4.66 -5.00
C ILE A 43 -0.62 3.86 -3.98
N GLU A 44 -0.38 4.44 -2.82
CA GLU A 44 0.36 3.78 -1.75
C GLU A 44 -0.36 2.54 -1.24
N LEU A 45 -1.69 2.59 -1.17
CA LEU A 45 -2.50 1.42 -0.81
C LEU A 45 -2.34 0.30 -1.83
N ASP A 46 -2.41 0.63 -3.11
CA ASP A 46 -2.24 -0.36 -4.17
C ASP A 46 -0.86 -1.01 -4.09
N GLN A 47 0.18 -0.21 -3.85
CA GLN A 47 1.54 -0.72 -3.69
C GLN A 47 1.67 -1.63 -2.47
N ALA A 48 1.04 -1.24 -1.36
CA ALA A 48 1.10 -2.02 -0.13
C ALA A 48 0.38 -3.36 -0.27
N TRP A 49 -0.80 -3.37 -0.90
CA TRP A 49 -1.52 -4.61 -1.16
C TRP A 49 -0.76 -5.52 -2.12
N ASP A 50 -0.14 -4.93 -3.14
CA ASP A 50 0.69 -5.70 -4.07
C ASP A 50 1.87 -6.35 -3.35
N LEU A 51 2.53 -5.61 -2.47
CA LEU A 51 3.64 -6.13 -1.68
C LEU A 51 3.18 -7.31 -0.81
N LEU A 52 2.04 -7.17 -0.18
CA LEU A 52 1.49 -8.22 0.67
C LEU A 52 1.21 -9.49 -0.14
N ARG A 53 0.65 -9.34 -1.35
CA ARG A 53 0.41 -10.48 -2.23
C ARG A 53 1.70 -11.15 -2.67
N GLN A 54 2.74 -10.37 -2.99
CA GLN A 54 4.04 -10.92 -3.33
C GLN A 54 4.62 -11.74 -2.18
N ARG A 55 4.52 -11.22 -0.96
CA ARG A 55 5.02 -11.92 0.23
C ARG A 55 4.30 -13.25 0.40
N ARG A 56 2.99 -13.24 0.23
CA ARG A 56 2.18 -14.46 0.35
C ARG A 56 2.57 -15.49 -0.71
N ALA A 57 2.72 -15.04 -1.96
CA ALA A 57 3.09 -15.92 -3.06
C ALA A 57 4.46 -16.55 -2.83
N LEU A 58 5.43 -15.76 -2.38
CA LEU A 58 6.77 -16.29 -2.09
C LEU A 58 6.72 -17.35 -0.99
N ARG A 59 5.92 -17.10 0.04
CA ARG A 59 5.77 -18.05 1.15
C ARG A 59 5.15 -19.36 0.66
N GLU A 60 4.15 -19.28 -0.20
CA GLU A 60 3.49 -20.46 -0.75
C GLU A 60 4.42 -21.32 -1.59
N PHE A 61 5.38 -20.68 -2.26
CA PHE A 61 6.37 -21.40 -3.05
C PHE A 61 7.62 -21.77 -2.25
N GLY A 62 7.59 -21.61 -0.95
CA GLY A 62 8.72 -21.96 -0.09
C GLY A 62 9.89 -21.00 -0.20
N ARG A 63 9.66 -19.81 -0.73
CA ARG A 63 10.68 -18.78 -0.87
C ARG A 63 10.58 -17.77 0.26
N ASN A 64 11.64 -16.97 0.40
CA ASN A 64 11.70 -15.96 1.46
C ASN A 64 10.76 -14.80 1.13
N PRO A 65 9.71 -14.55 1.95
CA PRO A 65 8.82 -13.42 1.71
C PRO A 65 9.52 -12.08 1.71
N ASP A 66 10.65 -11.96 2.43
CA ASP A 66 11.41 -10.72 2.50
C ASP A 66 12.06 -10.34 1.17
N ALA A 67 12.06 -11.24 0.19
CA ALA A 67 12.51 -10.93 -1.16
C ALA A 67 11.51 -10.09 -1.94
N ALA A 68 10.29 -9.95 -1.45
CA ALA A 68 9.29 -9.11 -2.11
C ALA A 68 9.69 -7.65 -2.03
N GLU A 69 9.44 -6.91 -3.10
CA GLU A 69 9.78 -5.50 -3.19
C GLU A 69 8.58 -4.68 -3.61
N THR A 70 8.52 -3.45 -3.10
CA THR A 70 7.48 -2.51 -3.52
C THR A 70 7.67 -2.20 -5.00
N ARG A 71 6.62 -2.42 -5.78
CA ARG A 71 6.66 -2.13 -7.20
C ARG A 71 6.29 -0.69 -7.47
N PRO A 72 6.82 -0.09 -8.55
CA PRO A 72 6.44 1.26 -8.91
C PRO A 72 4.94 1.39 -9.14
N ALA A 73 4.39 2.56 -8.83
CA ALA A 73 2.98 2.84 -8.99
C ALA A 73 2.49 2.51 -10.40
N LYS A 74 3.29 2.83 -11.41
CA LYS A 74 2.96 2.54 -12.80
C LYS A 74 2.68 1.07 -13.06
N VAL A 75 3.45 0.19 -12.43
CA VAL A 75 3.28 -1.25 -12.60
C VAL A 75 2.01 -1.72 -11.89
N VAL A 76 1.80 -1.24 -10.68
CA VAL A 76 0.65 -1.65 -9.86
C VAL A 76 -0.66 -1.17 -10.48
N GLU A 77 -0.68 0.05 -10.99
CA GLU A 77 -1.88 0.62 -11.61
C GLU A 77 -2.27 -0.08 -12.90
N ASN A 78 -1.30 -0.64 -13.60
CA ASN A 78 -1.56 -1.35 -14.86
C ASN A 78 -2.23 -2.70 -14.65
N TYR A 79 -2.34 -3.17 -13.43
CA TYR A 79 -3.05 -4.39 -13.13
C TYR A 79 -4.53 -4.35 -13.51
N LYS A 80 -5.04 -3.17 -13.70
CA LYS A 80 -6.45 -2.99 -14.05
C LYS A 80 -6.72 -3.06 -15.55
N GLY A 81 -5.67 -3.19 -16.31
CA GLY A 81 -5.77 -3.27 -17.77
C GLY A 81 -6.42 -4.53 -18.28
#